data_0d96484c92c377611dd5a4601b268dd0
#
_entry.id   0d96484c92c377611dd5a4601b268dd0
#
_cell.length_a   1.000
_cell.length_b   1.000
_cell.length_c   1.000
_cell.angle_alpha   90.00
_cell.angle_beta   90.00
_cell.angle_gamma   90.00
#
_symmetry.space_group_name_H-M   'P 1'
#
loop_
_entity.id
_entity.type
_entity.pdbx_description
1 polymer ?
#
loop_
_entity_poly.entity_id
_entity_poly.type
_entity_poly.pdbx_seq_one_letter_code
_entity_poly.pdbx_strand_id
1 'polypeptide(L)'
;HGRLTEKTDLIPEGVIRTDDERTHRYHYDSQHRLVHYTRTQYEEPLVESRYLYDPLGRRVAKRVWRRERDLTGWMSLSRKPQVTWYGWDGDRLTTIQNDRSRIQTIYQPGSFTPLIRVETATGELAKTQRRSLADALQQSGGEDGGSVVFPPVLVQMLDRLESEILADRVSEESRRWLASCGLTVEQMQNQMDPVYTPARKIHLYHCDHRGLPLALISTEGTTAWYAEYDEWGNLLNEENPHQLQQLIRLPGQQYDEESGLYYNRHRYYDPLQGRYITQDPIGLKGGWNFYQYPLNPISNIDPLGLETLKCIKPLHSMGGTGERSGPDIWGNPFYHQYLCVPDGKGDYTCGGQDQRGESKGDGLWGPGKASNDTKEAAGRCDLVETDNSCVENCLKGKFKEVRPRYSVLPDIFTPINLGLFKNCQDWSNDSLETCKMKCSGNNIGRFIRFVFTGVM
;
A
#
# COMPACT_ATOMS: atom_id res chain seq x y z
N HIS A 1 -25.38 -5.77 10.79
CA HIS A 1 -24.00 -6.16 10.50
C HIS A 1 -23.08 -4.96 10.22
N GLY A 2 -23.56 -3.70 10.37
CA GLY A 2 -22.74 -2.48 10.32
C GLY A 2 -22.01 -2.23 9.01
N ARG A 3 -22.64 -2.44 7.85
CA ARG A 3 -22.11 -2.17 6.53
C ARG A 3 -23.20 -1.61 5.62
N LEU A 4 -22.81 -0.70 4.72
CA LEU A 4 -23.73 -0.09 3.76
C LEU A 4 -24.18 -1.15 2.74
N THR A 5 -25.46 -1.41 2.66
CA THR A 5 -26.02 -2.39 1.70
C THR A 5 -26.74 -1.73 0.55
N GLU A 6 -27.30 -0.55 0.77
CA GLU A 6 -28.03 0.21 -0.25
C GLU A 6 -27.90 1.71 0.00
N LYS A 7 -27.84 2.48 -1.07
CA LYS A 7 -27.84 3.96 -1.09
C LYS A 7 -28.65 4.39 -2.31
N THR A 8 -29.51 5.38 -2.13
CA THR A 8 -30.22 6.04 -3.23
C THR A 8 -29.73 7.48 -3.34
N ASP A 9 -29.44 7.93 -4.55
CA ASP A 9 -29.07 9.31 -4.79
C ASP A 9 -30.31 10.19 -4.53
N LEU A 10 -30.17 11.12 -3.57
CA LEU A 10 -31.21 12.10 -3.26
C LEU A 10 -31.16 13.22 -4.33
N ILE A 11 -32.27 13.41 -5.01
CA ILE A 11 -32.43 14.49 -5.98
C ILE A 11 -33.10 15.67 -5.26
N PRO A 12 -32.51 16.88 -5.29
CA PRO A 12 -33.11 18.05 -4.63
C PRO A 12 -34.53 18.32 -5.15
N GLU A 13 -35.47 18.55 -4.26
CA GLU A 13 -36.83 18.89 -4.61
C GLU A 13 -36.89 20.13 -5.54
N GLY A 14 -37.57 20.01 -6.65
CA GLY A 14 -38.01 21.15 -7.50
C GLY A 14 -37.49 21.18 -8.93
N VAL A 15 -36.52 20.36 -9.33
CA VAL A 15 -35.94 20.42 -10.69
C VAL A 15 -35.99 19.10 -11.46
N ILE A 16 -36.19 17.97 -10.79
CA ILE A 16 -35.96 16.64 -11.38
C ILE A 16 -37.16 15.72 -11.13
N ARG A 17 -37.53 14.93 -12.13
CA ARG A 17 -38.53 13.88 -12.02
C ARG A 17 -38.00 12.78 -11.10
N THR A 18 -38.88 12.16 -10.31
CA THR A 18 -38.61 10.93 -9.51
C THR A 18 -37.94 9.83 -10.33
N ASP A 19 -37.97 10.01 -11.62
CA ASP A 19 -37.43 9.14 -12.66
C ASP A 19 -35.89 9.09 -12.72
N ASP A 20 -35.16 10.01 -12.11
CA ASP A 20 -33.70 10.07 -12.19
C ASP A 20 -33.01 9.44 -11.00
N GLU A 21 -33.75 8.91 -10.01
CA GLU A 21 -33.17 8.24 -8.86
C GLU A 21 -32.36 7.02 -9.26
N ARG A 22 -31.16 6.93 -8.69
CA ARG A 22 -30.25 5.81 -8.88
C ARG A 22 -30.06 5.07 -7.58
N THR A 23 -30.26 3.77 -7.60
CA THR A 23 -30.07 2.91 -6.44
C THR A 23 -28.76 2.14 -6.57
N HIS A 24 -27.91 2.26 -5.57
CA HIS A 24 -26.64 1.58 -5.43
C HIS A 24 -26.80 0.44 -4.42
N ARG A 25 -26.42 -0.78 -4.80
CA ARG A 25 -26.44 -1.96 -3.91
C ARG A 25 -25.05 -2.55 -3.77
N TYR A 26 -24.72 -2.90 -2.54
CA TYR A 26 -23.40 -3.38 -2.14
C TYR A 26 -23.53 -4.75 -1.47
N HIS A 27 -22.80 -5.75 -1.98
CA HIS A 27 -22.78 -7.10 -1.45
C HIS A 27 -21.37 -7.47 -1.01
N TYR A 28 -21.29 -8.14 0.11
CA TYR A 28 -20.05 -8.44 0.80
C TYR A 28 -19.89 -9.94 1.03
N ASP A 29 -18.65 -10.39 1.08
CA ASP A 29 -18.33 -11.74 1.54
C ASP A 29 -18.40 -11.88 3.08
N SER A 30 -18.05 -13.07 3.59
CA SER A 30 -18.02 -13.36 5.01
C SER A 30 -16.96 -12.57 5.78
N GLN A 31 -15.96 -12.03 5.09
CA GLN A 31 -14.89 -11.20 5.65
C GLN A 31 -15.17 -9.69 5.51
N HIS A 32 -16.42 -9.31 5.22
CA HIS A 32 -16.88 -7.93 5.04
C HIS A 32 -16.24 -7.18 3.87
N ARG A 33 -15.60 -7.87 2.91
CA ARG A 33 -15.04 -7.26 1.70
C ARG A 33 -16.14 -7.10 0.66
N LEU A 34 -16.17 -5.95 -0.03
CA LEU A 34 -17.11 -5.69 -1.12
C LEU A 34 -16.77 -6.61 -2.31
N VAL A 35 -17.66 -7.52 -2.66
CA VAL A 35 -17.46 -8.48 -3.76
C VAL A 35 -18.32 -8.19 -4.98
N HIS A 36 -19.45 -7.50 -4.80
CA HIS A 36 -20.36 -7.18 -5.88
C HIS A 36 -21.05 -5.84 -5.62
N TYR A 37 -21.12 -5.03 -6.65
CA TYR A 37 -21.79 -3.74 -6.66
C TYR A 37 -22.68 -3.61 -7.88
N THR A 38 -23.88 -3.04 -7.72
CA THR A 38 -24.79 -2.69 -8.81
C THR A 38 -25.30 -1.27 -8.64
N ARG A 39 -25.49 -0.58 -9.76
CA ARG A 39 -26.22 0.68 -9.84
C ARG A 39 -27.35 0.52 -10.81
N THR A 40 -28.58 0.79 -10.37
CA THR A 40 -29.80 0.64 -11.15
C THR A 40 -30.50 1.99 -11.26
N GLN A 41 -31.27 2.15 -12.34
CA GLN A 41 -32.21 3.24 -12.53
C GLN A 41 -33.50 2.62 -13.09
N TYR A 42 -34.65 2.90 -12.49
CA TYR A 42 -35.91 2.21 -12.82
C TYR A 42 -35.79 0.68 -12.70
N GLU A 43 -35.11 0.20 -11.72
CA GLU A 43 -34.77 -1.22 -11.54
C GLU A 43 -33.92 -1.83 -12.66
N GLU A 44 -33.60 -1.09 -13.72
CA GLU A 44 -32.72 -1.54 -14.77
C GLU A 44 -31.24 -1.29 -14.44
N PRO A 45 -30.36 -2.26 -14.67
CA PRO A 45 -28.95 -2.12 -14.34
C PRO A 45 -28.26 -1.13 -15.28
N LEU A 46 -27.59 -0.12 -14.69
CA LEU A 46 -26.70 0.80 -15.39
C LEU A 46 -25.26 0.28 -15.40
N VAL A 47 -24.86 -0.34 -14.28
CA VAL A 47 -23.52 -0.90 -14.09
C VAL A 47 -23.56 -2.03 -13.08
N GLU A 48 -22.78 -3.06 -13.34
CA GLU A 48 -22.50 -4.16 -12.43
C GLU A 48 -20.99 -4.31 -12.29
N SER A 49 -20.49 -4.53 -11.09
CA SER A 49 -19.07 -4.75 -10.82
C SER A 49 -18.86 -5.93 -9.88
N ARG A 50 -17.82 -6.70 -10.15
CA ARG A 50 -17.38 -7.80 -9.28
C ARG A 50 -15.90 -7.64 -8.95
N TYR A 51 -15.57 -7.82 -7.68
CA TYR A 51 -14.23 -7.64 -7.14
C TYR A 51 -13.68 -8.97 -6.67
N LEU A 52 -12.44 -9.27 -7.02
CA LEU A 52 -11.73 -10.49 -6.66
C LEU A 52 -10.55 -10.15 -5.74
N TYR A 53 -10.35 -10.95 -4.72
CA TYR A 53 -9.33 -10.76 -3.69
C TYR A 53 -8.42 -11.97 -3.58
N ASP A 54 -7.16 -11.74 -3.25
CA ASP A 54 -6.22 -12.79 -2.88
C ASP A 54 -6.43 -13.26 -1.42
N PRO A 55 -5.73 -14.31 -0.97
CA PRO A 55 -5.81 -14.78 0.41
C PRO A 55 -5.39 -13.75 1.47
N LEU A 56 -4.61 -12.73 1.09
CA LEU A 56 -4.23 -11.62 1.98
C LEU A 56 -5.26 -10.49 2.00
N GLY A 57 -6.39 -10.65 1.28
CA GLY A 57 -7.45 -9.66 1.19
C GLY A 57 -7.15 -8.47 0.28
N ARG A 58 -6.10 -8.55 -0.56
CA ARG A 58 -5.80 -7.50 -1.55
C ARG A 58 -6.63 -7.73 -2.80
N ARG A 59 -7.20 -6.66 -3.34
CA ARG A 59 -7.98 -6.72 -4.57
C ARG A 59 -7.06 -7.01 -5.76
N VAL A 60 -7.23 -8.15 -6.41
CA VAL A 60 -6.38 -8.58 -7.54
C VAL A 60 -7.04 -8.38 -8.88
N ALA A 61 -8.37 -8.27 -8.92
CA ALA A 61 -9.07 -7.97 -10.16
C ALA A 61 -10.42 -7.29 -9.90
N LYS A 62 -10.88 -6.58 -10.92
CA LYS A 62 -12.19 -5.97 -11.03
C LYS A 62 -12.78 -6.30 -12.40
N ARG A 63 -14.05 -6.67 -12.46
CA ARG A 63 -14.83 -6.90 -13.69
C ARG A 63 -16.02 -5.97 -13.69
N VAL A 64 -16.18 -5.16 -14.72
CA VAL A 64 -17.22 -4.14 -14.80
C VAL A 64 -18.03 -4.33 -16.08
N TRP A 65 -19.34 -4.51 -15.94
CA TRP A 65 -20.30 -4.50 -17.02
C TRP A 65 -21.02 -3.15 -17.00
N ARG A 66 -21.03 -2.47 -18.14
CA ARG A 66 -21.71 -1.18 -18.30
C ARG A 66 -22.87 -1.30 -19.26
N ARG A 67 -23.90 -0.49 -19.05
CA ARG A 67 -25.03 -0.42 -19.96
C ARG A 67 -24.55 0.14 -21.31
N GLU A 68 -24.81 -0.59 -22.37
CA GLU A 68 -24.48 -0.23 -23.74
C GLU A 68 -25.62 -0.56 -24.66
N ARG A 69 -25.67 0.10 -25.82
CA ARG A 69 -26.65 -0.20 -26.88
C ARG A 69 -26.12 -1.37 -27.70
N ASP A 70 -26.91 -2.44 -27.79
CA ASP A 70 -26.56 -3.58 -28.63
C ASP A 70 -26.82 -3.30 -30.13
N LEU A 71 -26.49 -4.28 -30.99
CA LEU A 71 -26.68 -4.17 -32.44
C LEU A 71 -28.13 -4.02 -32.86
N THR A 72 -29.08 -4.35 -32.01
CA THR A 72 -30.54 -4.22 -32.25
C THR A 72 -31.08 -2.90 -31.74
N GLY A 73 -30.26 -2.09 -31.09
CA GLY A 73 -30.63 -0.81 -30.51
C GLY A 73 -31.15 -0.88 -29.07
N TRP A 74 -31.23 -2.08 -28.47
CA TRP A 74 -31.64 -2.26 -27.09
C TRP A 74 -30.50 -1.90 -26.14
N MET A 75 -30.88 -1.33 -25.00
CA MET A 75 -29.94 -0.99 -23.93
C MET A 75 -29.84 -2.13 -22.92
N SER A 76 -28.69 -2.76 -22.81
CA SER A 76 -28.41 -3.84 -21.85
C SER A 76 -27.02 -3.74 -21.28
N LEU A 77 -26.71 -4.51 -20.26
CA LEU A 77 -25.32 -4.64 -19.80
C LEU A 77 -24.47 -5.30 -20.90
N SER A 78 -23.22 -4.84 -21.03
CA SER A 78 -22.24 -5.37 -21.97
C SER A 78 -22.10 -6.89 -21.83
N ARG A 79 -21.96 -7.61 -22.94
CA ARG A 79 -21.82 -9.08 -22.93
C ARG A 79 -20.52 -9.53 -22.25
N LYS A 80 -19.45 -8.73 -22.41
CA LYS A 80 -18.15 -9.00 -21.81
C LYS A 80 -17.80 -7.88 -20.82
N PRO A 81 -17.26 -8.22 -19.64
CA PRO A 81 -16.81 -7.20 -18.70
C PRO A 81 -15.52 -6.55 -19.17
N GLN A 82 -15.36 -5.29 -18.81
CA GLN A 82 -14.05 -4.66 -18.76
C GLN A 82 -13.31 -5.22 -17.54
N VAL A 83 -12.15 -5.83 -17.75
CA VAL A 83 -11.35 -6.44 -16.69
C VAL A 83 -10.16 -5.57 -16.38
N THR A 84 -9.95 -5.29 -15.10
CA THR A 84 -8.75 -4.62 -14.60
C THR A 84 -8.07 -5.54 -13.60
N TRP A 85 -6.77 -5.74 -13.80
CA TRP A 85 -5.90 -6.51 -12.92
C TRP A 85 -5.05 -5.58 -12.07
N TYR A 86 -4.77 -5.99 -10.85
CA TYR A 86 -4.02 -5.22 -9.85
C TYR A 86 -2.82 -6.02 -9.37
N GLY A 87 -1.64 -5.39 -9.37
CA GLY A 87 -0.39 -5.94 -8.84
C GLY A 87 0.08 -5.17 -7.62
N TRP A 88 0.62 -5.87 -6.65
CA TRP A 88 0.94 -5.35 -5.32
C TRP A 88 2.41 -5.56 -4.96
N ASP A 89 2.98 -4.59 -4.25
CA ASP A 89 4.23 -4.71 -3.49
C ASP A 89 3.91 -4.49 -2.01
N GLY A 90 3.82 -5.58 -1.24
CA GLY A 90 3.25 -5.54 0.11
C GLY A 90 1.80 -5.06 0.07
N ASP A 91 1.53 -3.94 0.74
CA ASP A 91 0.21 -3.29 0.77
C ASP A 91 0.09 -2.10 -0.20
N ARG A 92 1.11 -1.85 -1.03
CA ARG A 92 1.09 -0.80 -2.06
C ARG A 92 0.62 -1.35 -3.40
N LEU A 93 -0.36 -0.70 -3.99
CA LEU A 93 -0.85 -1.01 -5.34
C LEU A 93 0.12 -0.42 -6.38
N THR A 94 0.96 -1.27 -6.97
CA THR A 94 2.02 -0.83 -7.90
C THR A 94 1.66 -0.98 -9.36
N THR A 95 0.71 -1.83 -9.70
CA THR A 95 0.39 -2.13 -11.10
C THR A 95 -1.11 -2.17 -11.32
N ILE A 96 -1.57 -1.51 -12.38
CA ILE A 96 -2.94 -1.59 -12.89
C ILE A 96 -2.83 -1.97 -14.36
N GLN A 97 -3.52 -3.02 -14.76
CA GLN A 97 -3.49 -3.50 -16.14
C GLN A 97 -4.90 -3.80 -16.64
N ASN A 98 -5.22 -3.31 -17.83
CA ASN A 98 -6.44 -3.64 -18.57
C ASN A 98 -6.09 -4.07 -20.00
N ASP A 99 -7.10 -4.16 -20.88
CA ASP A 99 -6.94 -4.53 -22.28
C ASP A 99 -6.19 -3.49 -23.12
N ARG A 100 -6.07 -2.26 -22.65
CA ARG A 100 -5.46 -1.14 -23.39
C ARG A 100 -4.03 -0.83 -22.92
N SER A 101 -3.83 -0.82 -21.60
CA SER A 101 -2.57 -0.39 -21.03
C SER A 101 -2.22 -1.09 -19.72
N ARG A 102 -0.94 -1.05 -19.40
CA ARG A 102 -0.39 -1.38 -18.10
C ARG A 102 0.23 -0.12 -17.51
N ILE A 103 -0.26 0.28 -16.34
CA ILE A 103 0.24 1.42 -15.59
C ILE A 103 1.00 0.89 -14.38
N GLN A 104 2.24 1.32 -14.23
CA GLN A 104 3.08 1.03 -13.07
C GLN A 104 3.34 2.31 -12.30
N THR A 105 3.18 2.27 -10.99
CA THR A 105 3.44 3.39 -10.08
C THR A 105 4.63 3.06 -9.21
N ILE A 106 5.63 3.93 -9.21
CA ILE A 106 6.79 3.87 -8.31
C ILE A 106 6.52 4.86 -7.20
N TYR A 107 6.60 4.39 -5.97
CA TYR A 107 6.35 5.18 -4.76
C TYR A 107 7.65 5.62 -4.09
N GLN A 108 7.57 6.69 -3.32
CA GLN A 108 8.64 7.07 -2.41
C GLN A 108 8.93 5.91 -1.45
N PRO A 109 10.21 5.57 -1.21
CA PRO A 109 10.57 4.50 -0.29
C PRO A 109 9.93 4.66 1.10
N GLY A 110 9.27 3.60 1.59
CA GLY A 110 8.57 3.61 2.89
C GLY A 110 7.32 4.46 2.97
N SER A 111 6.77 4.93 1.84
CA SER A 111 5.60 5.82 1.78
C SER A 111 4.59 5.32 0.75
N PHE A 112 3.36 5.84 0.81
CA PHE A 112 2.32 5.69 -0.21
C PHE A 112 2.26 6.89 -1.16
N THR A 113 3.22 7.82 -1.10
CA THR A 113 3.31 8.96 -2.02
C THR A 113 3.85 8.48 -3.37
N PRO A 114 3.08 8.59 -4.46
CA PRO A 114 3.54 8.20 -5.78
C PRO A 114 4.55 9.23 -6.33
N LEU A 115 5.60 8.74 -7.00
CA LEU A 115 6.65 9.55 -7.62
C LEU A 115 6.61 9.50 -9.14
N ILE A 116 6.52 8.29 -9.70
CA ILE A 116 6.63 8.08 -11.15
C ILE A 116 5.52 7.16 -11.62
N ARG A 117 4.88 7.54 -12.71
CA ARG A 117 3.91 6.75 -13.45
C ARG A 117 4.53 6.31 -14.77
N VAL A 118 4.55 5.01 -15.01
CA VAL A 118 5.02 4.41 -16.26
C VAL A 118 3.85 3.71 -16.92
N GLU A 119 3.44 4.14 -18.10
CA GLU A 119 2.38 3.52 -18.88
C GLU A 119 2.94 2.86 -20.13
N THR A 120 2.52 1.63 -20.38
CA THR A 120 2.88 0.85 -21.57
C THR A 120 1.60 0.29 -22.19
N ALA A 121 1.44 0.44 -23.50
CA ALA A 121 0.30 -0.14 -24.21
C ALA A 121 0.35 -1.68 -24.15
N THR A 122 -0.80 -2.32 -23.89
CA THR A 122 -0.90 -3.79 -23.75
C THR A 122 -0.50 -4.50 -25.04
N GLY A 123 -0.83 -3.96 -26.24
CA GLY A 123 -0.40 -4.48 -27.52
C GLY A 123 1.12 -4.47 -27.71
N GLU A 124 1.82 -3.48 -27.13
CA GLU A 124 3.27 -3.40 -27.13
C GLU A 124 3.90 -4.44 -26.18
N LEU A 125 3.25 -4.72 -25.04
CA LEU A 125 3.69 -5.79 -24.13
C LEU A 125 3.61 -7.17 -24.78
N ALA A 126 2.60 -7.43 -25.60
CA ALA A 126 2.47 -8.68 -26.34
C ALA A 126 3.61 -8.91 -27.34
N LYS A 127 4.21 -7.83 -27.87
CA LYS A 127 5.38 -7.89 -28.77
C LYS A 127 6.69 -8.24 -28.06
N THR A 128 6.72 -8.21 -26.73
CA THR A 128 7.94 -8.54 -25.97
C THR A 128 8.23 -10.03 -25.89
N GLN A 129 7.29 -10.88 -26.26
CA GLN A 129 7.53 -12.33 -26.37
C GLN A 129 8.37 -12.61 -27.61
N ARG A 130 9.69 -12.56 -27.42
CA ARG A 130 10.63 -13.00 -28.45
C ARG A 130 10.83 -14.52 -28.34
N ARG A 131 11.13 -15.15 -29.45
CA ARG A 131 11.54 -16.55 -29.47
C ARG A 131 12.94 -16.68 -28.85
N SER A 132 13.22 -17.78 -28.17
CA SER A 132 14.57 -18.12 -27.77
C SER A 132 15.43 -18.37 -29.02
N LEU A 133 16.75 -18.25 -28.89
CA LEU A 133 17.67 -18.58 -29.96
C LEU A 133 17.47 -20.04 -30.42
N ALA A 134 17.21 -20.95 -29.49
CA ALA A 134 16.91 -22.35 -29.80
C ALA A 134 15.63 -22.48 -30.64
N ASP A 135 14.56 -21.78 -30.27
CA ASP A 135 13.29 -21.81 -31.03
C ASP A 135 13.45 -21.18 -32.43
N ALA A 136 14.18 -20.07 -32.53
CA ALA A 136 14.43 -19.42 -33.78
C ALA A 136 15.17 -20.35 -34.77
N LEU A 137 16.20 -21.04 -34.28
CA LEU A 137 16.97 -21.99 -35.07
C LEU A 137 16.19 -23.28 -35.43
N GLN A 138 15.37 -23.78 -34.52
CA GLN A 138 14.49 -24.94 -34.78
C GLN A 138 13.46 -24.63 -35.88
N GLN A 139 12.95 -23.40 -35.95
CA GLN A 139 11.99 -22.98 -36.96
C GLN A 139 12.65 -22.70 -38.34
N SER A 140 13.93 -22.30 -38.36
CA SER A 140 14.66 -21.98 -39.59
C SER A 140 15.43 -23.17 -40.19
N GLY A 141 15.56 -24.28 -39.45
CA GLY A 141 16.48 -25.38 -39.79
C GLY A 141 15.93 -26.48 -40.71
N GLY A 142 14.69 -26.37 -41.21
CA GLY A 142 14.11 -27.37 -42.12
C GLY A 142 14.22 -26.99 -43.59
N GLU A 143 14.90 -27.76 -44.43
CA GLU A 143 14.99 -27.54 -45.89
C GLU A 143 13.61 -27.54 -46.59
N ASP A 144 12.58 -28.16 -45.95
CA ASP A 144 11.22 -28.26 -46.48
C ASP A 144 10.21 -27.41 -45.68
N GLY A 145 10.65 -26.42 -44.88
CA GLY A 145 9.75 -25.58 -44.04
C GLY A 145 9.22 -26.28 -42.79
N GLY A 146 9.79 -27.45 -42.43
CA GLY A 146 9.46 -28.19 -41.22
C GLY A 146 10.29 -27.73 -40.02
N SER A 147 9.71 -27.76 -38.83
CA SER A 147 10.43 -27.51 -37.58
C SER A 147 11.35 -28.69 -37.22
N VAL A 148 12.61 -28.43 -36.94
CA VAL A 148 13.58 -29.42 -36.46
C VAL A 148 13.55 -29.41 -34.92
N VAL A 149 13.41 -30.57 -34.30
CA VAL A 149 13.45 -30.70 -32.83
C VAL A 149 14.89 -30.93 -32.38
N PHE A 150 15.42 -30.01 -31.59
CA PHE A 150 16.75 -30.14 -31.01
C PHE A 150 16.79 -31.04 -29.78
N PRO A 151 17.86 -31.81 -29.55
CA PRO A 151 18.09 -32.52 -28.29
C PRO A 151 18.11 -31.53 -27.09
N PRO A 152 17.61 -31.92 -25.89
CA PRO A 152 17.57 -31.03 -24.73
C PRO A 152 18.90 -30.40 -24.34
N VAL A 153 20.01 -31.13 -24.53
CA VAL A 153 21.37 -30.65 -24.24
C VAL A 153 21.73 -29.47 -25.16
N LEU A 154 21.38 -29.56 -26.45
CA LEU A 154 21.62 -28.48 -27.40
C LEU A 154 20.78 -27.25 -27.09
N VAL A 155 19.53 -27.44 -26.70
CA VAL A 155 18.65 -26.34 -26.25
C VAL A 155 19.29 -25.61 -25.06
N GLN A 156 19.75 -26.35 -24.03
CA GLN A 156 20.42 -25.75 -22.85
C GLN A 156 21.69 -24.97 -23.21
N MET A 157 22.49 -25.49 -24.19
CA MET A 157 23.70 -24.81 -24.67
C MET A 157 23.34 -23.51 -25.39
N LEU A 158 22.29 -23.51 -26.21
CA LEU A 158 21.81 -22.33 -26.94
C LEU A 158 21.20 -21.31 -26.01
N ASP A 159 20.42 -21.72 -24.98
CA ASP A 159 19.85 -20.81 -23.95
C ASP A 159 20.96 -20.15 -23.13
N ARG A 160 22.01 -20.91 -22.79
CA ARG A 160 23.19 -20.36 -22.12
C ARG A 160 23.90 -19.34 -23.01
N LEU A 161 24.17 -19.70 -24.27
CA LEU A 161 24.81 -18.81 -25.25
C LEU A 161 24.00 -17.53 -25.45
N GLU A 162 22.68 -17.62 -25.59
CA GLU A 162 21.79 -16.48 -25.68
C GLU A 162 21.92 -15.56 -24.46
N SER A 163 21.91 -16.12 -23.26
CA SER A 163 22.07 -15.38 -22.01
C SER A 163 23.41 -14.66 -21.93
N GLU A 164 24.50 -15.32 -22.40
CA GLU A 164 25.84 -14.75 -22.44
C GLU A 164 25.96 -13.61 -23.46
N ILE A 165 25.34 -13.75 -24.64
CA ILE A 165 25.28 -12.70 -25.67
C ILE A 165 24.51 -11.48 -25.16
N LEU A 166 23.35 -11.70 -24.52
CA LEU A 166 22.53 -10.61 -23.96
C LEU A 166 23.23 -9.86 -22.82
N ALA A 167 24.11 -10.55 -22.07
CA ALA A 167 24.92 -9.98 -21.03
C ALA A 167 26.22 -9.31 -21.52
N ASP A 168 26.49 -9.35 -22.85
CA ASP A 168 27.76 -8.93 -23.47
C ASP A 168 29.00 -9.61 -22.85
N ARG A 169 28.86 -10.88 -22.43
CA ARG A 169 29.88 -11.69 -21.73
C ARG A 169 29.90 -13.13 -22.25
N VAL A 170 30.25 -13.32 -23.47
CA VAL A 170 30.35 -14.67 -24.03
C VAL A 170 31.60 -15.37 -23.51
N SER A 171 31.40 -16.53 -22.85
CA SER A 171 32.47 -17.35 -22.29
C SER A 171 33.36 -17.97 -23.32
N GLU A 172 34.65 -18.27 -22.98
CA GLU A 172 35.57 -18.96 -23.85
C GLU A 172 35.10 -20.39 -24.18
N GLU A 173 34.30 -21.00 -23.32
CA GLU A 173 33.70 -22.30 -23.55
C GLU A 173 32.67 -22.23 -24.69
N SER A 174 31.78 -21.25 -24.64
CA SER A 174 30.78 -21.01 -25.70
C SER A 174 31.41 -20.62 -27.02
N ARG A 175 32.51 -19.79 -27.01
CA ARG A 175 33.26 -19.44 -28.23
C ARG A 175 33.91 -20.66 -28.87
N ARG A 176 34.55 -21.53 -28.05
CA ARG A 176 35.18 -22.78 -28.58
C ARG A 176 34.15 -23.76 -29.11
N TRP A 177 33.00 -23.85 -28.45
CA TRP A 177 31.91 -24.69 -28.92
C TRP A 177 31.40 -24.20 -30.29
N LEU A 178 31.11 -22.90 -30.46
CA LEU A 178 30.70 -22.32 -31.72
C LEU A 178 31.74 -22.55 -32.82
N ALA A 179 33.02 -22.30 -32.52
CA ALA A 179 34.11 -22.51 -33.44
C ALA A 179 34.20 -23.98 -33.93
N SER A 180 33.94 -24.96 -33.03
CA SER A 180 33.89 -26.38 -33.38
C SER A 180 32.74 -26.72 -34.34
N CYS A 181 31.68 -25.91 -34.36
CA CYS A 181 30.55 -26.01 -35.28
C CYS A 181 30.73 -25.15 -36.53
N GLY A 182 31.86 -24.45 -36.68
CA GLY A 182 32.12 -23.54 -37.81
C GLY A 182 31.29 -22.25 -37.75
N LEU A 183 30.82 -21.87 -36.55
CA LEU A 183 29.96 -20.71 -36.31
C LEU A 183 30.69 -19.63 -35.50
N THR A 184 30.24 -18.39 -35.64
CA THR A 184 30.73 -17.25 -34.84
C THR A 184 29.64 -16.69 -33.93
N VAL A 185 30.05 -15.94 -32.90
CA VAL A 185 29.12 -15.25 -32.00
C VAL A 185 28.24 -14.27 -32.76
N GLU A 186 28.81 -13.53 -33.72
CA GLU A 186 28.06 -12.55 -34.52
C GLU A 186 27.00 -13.24 -35.40
N GLN A 187 27.30 -14.44 -35.94
CA GLN A 187 26.30 -15.21 -36.70
C GLN A 187 25.13 -15.61 -35.83
N MET A 188 25.38 -16.05 -34.57
CA MET A 188 24.33 -16.39 -33.63
C MET A 188 23.56 -15.15 -33.16
N GLN A 189 24.23 -14.06 -32.93
CA GLN A 189 23.61 -12.77 -32.58
C GLN A 189 22.64 -12.28 -33.67
N ASN A 190 23.00 -12.46 -34.93
CA ASN A 190 22.15 -12.11 -36.08
C ASN A 190 20.92 -13.04 -36.23
N GLN A 191 20.96 -14.25 -35.67
CA GLN A 191 19.81 -15.17 -35.65
C GLN A 191 18.85 -14.90 -34.47
N MET A 192 19.27 -14.11 -33.49
CA MET A 192 18.44 -13.78 -32.35
C MET A 192 17.35 -12.77 -32.73
N ASP A 193 16.14 -13.00 -32.27
CA ASP A 193 15.12 -11.99 -32.37
C ASP A 193 15.55 -10.72 -31.58
N PRO A 194 15.34 -9.52 -32.13
CA PRO A 194 15.77 -8.31 -31.49
C PRO A 194 15.07 -8.14 -30.14
N VAL A 195 15.75 -7.59 -29.12
CA VAL A 195 15.16 -7.23 -27.85
C VAL A 195 14.24 -6.04 -28.08
N TYR A 196 12.95 -6.33 -28.14
CA TYR A 196 11.94 -5.29 -28.25
C TYR A 196 11.73 -4.60 -26.92
N THR A 197 11.99 -3.31 -26.85
CA THR A 197 11.66 -2.49 -25.70
C THR A 197 10.38 -1.72 -26.02
N PRO A 198 9.25 -2.03 -25.35
CA PRO A 198 7.99 -1.34 -25.63
C PRO A 198 8.10 0.14 -25.28
N ALA A 199 7.50 0.97 -26.13
CA ALA A 199 7.39 2.40 -25.87
C ALA A 199 6.68 2.65 -24.54
N ARG A 200 7.23 3.53 -23.71
CA ARG A 200 6.71 3.87 -22.38
C ARG A 200 6.42 5.35 -22.32
N LYS A 201 5.24 5.69 -21.77
CA LYS A 201 4.90 7.05 -21.39
C LYS A 201 5.23 7.23 -19.91
N ILE A 202 6.13 8.15 -19.61
CA ILE A 202 6.58 8.41 -18.24
C ILE A 202 6.06 9.77 -17.81
N HIS A 203 5.46 9.82 -16.61
CA HIS A 203 5.02 11.05 -15.98
C HIS A 203 5.52 11.08 -14.54
N LEU A 204 5.87 12.26 -14.06
CA LEU A 204 6.20 12.52 -12.67
C LEU A 204 4.94 12.98 -11.95
N TYR A 205 4.68 12.41 -10.77
CA TYR A 205 3.63 12.89 -9.90
C TYR A 205 4.07 14.17 -9.18
N HIS A 206 3.23 15.19 -9.23
CA HIS A 206 3.29 16.31 -8.31
C HIS A 206 2.17 16.14 -7.29
N CYS A 207 2.53 15.99 -6.01
CA CYS A 207 1.60 15.72 -4.92
C CYS A 207 1.59 16.86 -3.91
N ASP A 208 0.49 16.95 -3.14
CA ASP A 208 0.45 17.80 -1.94
C ASP A 208 1.30 17.20 -0.80
N HIS A 209 1.31 17.85 0.35
CA HIS A 209 2.08 17.42 1.53
C HIS A 209 1.60 16.07 2.11
N ARG A 210 0.39 15.62 1.80
CA ARG A 210 -0.18 14.32 2.21
C ARG A 210 0.23 13.19 1.25
N GLY A 211 0.64 13.51 0.04
CA GLY A 211 0.89 12.56 -1.05
C GLY A 211 -0.29 12.38 -2.00
N LEU A 212 -1.30 13.27 -1.96
CA LEU A 212 -2.40 13.32 -2.92
C LEU A 212 -1.89 13.88 -4.25
N PRO A 213 -2.03 13.16 -5.39
CA PRO A 213 -1.63 13.66 -6.69
C PRO A 213 -2.43 14.88 -7.14
N LEU A 214 -1.77 15.99 -7.44
CA LEU A 214 -2.35 17.20 -7.97
C LEU A 214 -2.07 17.36 -9.47
N ALA A 215 -0.93 16.84 -9.97
CA ALA A 215 -0.60 16.90 -11.38
C ALA A 215 0.26 15.71 -11.82
N LEU A 216 0.22 15.42 -13.13
CA LEU A 216 1.16 14.56 -13.83
C LEU A 216 1.94 15.40 -14.81
N ILE A 217 3.26 15.39 -14.67
CA ILE A 217 4.18 16.17 -15.50
C ILE A 217 4.89 15.22 -16.46
N SER A 218 4.89 15.55 -17.75
CA SER A 218 5.58 14.77 -18.77
C SER A 218 7.11 14.91 -18.65
N THR A 219 7.85 14.09 -19.35
CA THR A 219 9.33 14.19 -19.42
C THR A 219 9.82 15.48 -20.06
N GLU A 220 8.98 16.15 -20.85
CA GLU A 220 9.22 17.45 -21.46
C GLU A 220 8.88 18.62 -20.55
N GLY A 221 8.40 18.35 -19.32
CA GLY A 221 8.03 19.38 -18.33
C GLY A 221 6.63 19.98 -18.54
N THR A 222 5.80 19.38 -19.41
CA THR A 222 4.42 19.85 -19.64
C THR A 222 3.44 19.15 -18.69
N THR A 223 2.40 19.87 -18.24
CA THR A 223 1.33 19.28 -17.44
C THR A 223 0.43 18.45 -18.34
N ALA A 224 0.43 17.12 -18.10
CA ALA A 224 -0.37 16.18 -18.86
C ALA A 224 -1.74 15.90 -18.22
N TRP A 225 -1.86 16.11 -16.93
CA TRP A 225 -3.05 15.98 -16.13
C TRP A 225 -2.95 16.89 -14.91
N TYR A 226 -4.06 17.50 -14.48
CA TYR A 226 -4.14 18.34 -13.29
C TYR A 226 -5.49 18.17 -12.60
N ALA A 227 -5.53 18.21 -11.27
CA ALA A 227 -6.76 18.14 -10.50
C ALA A 227 -6.73 18.97 -9.22
N GLU A 228 -7.90 19.41 -8.79
CA GLU A 228 -8.17 20.09 -7.53
C GLU A 228 -9.12 19.24 -6.68
N TYR A 229 -8.88 19.24 -5.38
CA TYR A 229 -9.64 18.43 -4.43
C TYR A 229 -10.02 19.24 -3.20
N ASP A 230 -11.13 18.80 -2.56
CA ASP A 230 -11.41 19.25 -1.20
C ASP A 230 -10.53 18.49 -0.18
N GLU A 231 -10.69 18.83 1.09
CA GLU A 231 -9.93 18.22 2.18
C GLU A 231 -10.18 16.71 2.35
N TRP A 232 -11.35 16.22 1.94
CA TRP A 232 -11.75 14.82 2.01
C TRP A 232 -11.33 14.00 0.78
N GLY A 233 -10.69 14.66 -0.19
CA GLY A 233 -10.23 14.04 -1.42
C GLY A 233 -11.29 13.92 -2.50
N ASN A 234 -12.42 14.65 -2.40
CA ASN A 234 -13.36 14.77 -3.50
C ASN A 234 -12.74 15.60 -4.63
N LEU A 235 -12.88 15.11 -5.86
CA LEU A 235 -12.42 15.81 -7.05
C LEU A 235 -13.36 17.00 -7.32
N LEU A 236 -12.81 18.22 -7.26
CA LEU A 236 -13.53 19.46 -7.53
C LEU A 236 -13.39 19.91 -8.99
N ASN A 237 -12.19 19.75 -9.55
CA ASN A 237 -11.88 20.11 -10.92
C ASN A 237 -10.81 19.18 -11.50
N GLU A 238 -10.88 18.91 -12.80
CA GLU A 238 -9.92 18.08 -13.52
C GLU A 238 -9.65 18.62 -14.92
N GLU A 239 -8.38 18.78 -15.25
CA GLU A 239 -7.91 19.02 -16.60
C GLU A 239 -7.14 17.81 -17.12
N ASN A 240 -7.69 17.11 -18.11
CA ASN A 240 -7.17 15.85 -18.62
C ASN A 240 -7.21 15.80 -20.16
N PRO A 241 -6.44 16.66 -20.86
CA PRO A 241 -6.47 16.75 -22.31
C PRO A 241 -6.01 15.46 -23.02
N HIS A 242 -5.23 14.61 -22.33
CA HIS A 242 -4.70 13.36 -22.86
C HIS A 242 -5.51 12.13 -22.44
N GLN A 243 -6.63 12.31 -21.74
CA GLN A 243 -7.48 11.23 -21.22
C GLN A 243 -6.70 10.17 -20.43
N LEU A 244 -5.73 10.62 -19.63
CA LEU A 244 -4.93 9.75 -18.77
C LEU A 244 -5.82 9.15 -17.68
N GLN A 245 -5.71 7.84 -17.46
CA GLN A 245 -6.36 7.19 -16.34
C GLN A 245 -5.54 7.44 -15.07
N GLN A 246 -5.94 8.43 -14.25
CA GLN A 246 -5.34 8.73 -12.96
C GLN A 246 -6.37 8.53 -11.86
N LEU A 247 -6.26 7.40 -11.15
CA LEU A 247 -7.25 6.94 -10.17
C LEU A 247 -6.72 6.93 -8.73
N ILE A 248 -5.44 7.24 -8.51
CA ILE A 248 -4.88 7.39 -7.15
C ILE A 248 -5.52 8.64 -6.52
N ARG A 249 -5.92 8.50 -5.25
CA ARG A 249 -6.47 9.57 -4.42
C ARG A 249 -5.56 9.81 -3.23
N LEU A 250 -6.09 10.06 -2.05
CA LEU A 250 -5.29 10.11 -0.83
C LEU A 250 -4.43 8.84 -0.70
N PRO A 251 -3.29 8.88 -0.03
CA PRO A 251 -2.39 7.73 0.09
C PRO A 251 -3.12 6.42 0.41
N GLY A 252 -2.82 5.38 -0.39
CA GLY A 252 -3.46 4.07 -0.28
C GLY A 252 -4.84 3.95 -0.96
N GLN A 253 -5.40 5.05 -1.45
CA GLN A 253 -6.73 5.06 -2.06
C GLN A 253 -6.69 4.95 -3.58
N GLN A 254 -7.58 4.11 -4.11
CA GLN A 254 -7.82 3.91 -5.54
C GLN A 254 -9.29 4.17 -5.87
N TYR A 255 -9.55 5.14 -6.73
CA TYR A 255 -10.91 5.49 -7.15
C TYR A 255 -11.54 4.40 -8.02
N ASP A 256 -12.76 4.03 -7.69
CA ASP A 256 -13.62 3.16 -8.48
C ASP A 256 -14.70 3.98 -9.17
N GLU A 257 -14.52 4.25 -10.47
CA GLU A 257 -15.38 5.10 -11.29
C GLU A 257 -16.83 4.64 -11.33
N GLU A 258 -17.07 3.33 -11.23
CA GLU A 258 -18.40 2.74 -11.26
C GLU A 258 -19.23 3.00 -10.00
N SER A 259 -18.59 2.99 -8.83
CA SER A 259 -19.26 3.13 -7.52
C SER A 259 -19.11 4.52 -6.91
N GLY A 260 -18.13 5.30 -7.36
CA GLY A 260 -17.76 6.57 -6.73
C GLY A 260 -16.99 6.41 -5.42
N LEU A 261 -16.68 5.17 -5.02
CA LEU A 261 -15.95 4.88 -3.80
C LEU A 261 -14.45 4.82 -4.05
N TYR A 262 -13.66 4.96 -2.98
CA TYR A 262 -12.22 4.77 -3.00
C TYR A 262 -11.86 3.46 -2.30
N TYR A 263 -11.27 2.51 -3.03
CA TYR A 263 -10.74 1.30 -2.44
C TYR A 263 -9.48 1.64 -1.64
N ASN A 264 -9.52 1.40 -0.34
CA ASN A 264 -8.47 1.70 0.60
C ASN A 264 -8.04 0.43 1.34
N ARG A 265 -7.36 -0.46 0.63
CA ARG A 265 -6.78 -1.73 1.08
C ARG A 265 -7.78 -2.64 1.84
N HIS A 266 -8.13 -2.34 3.08
CA HIS A 266 -9.02 -3.13 3.92
C HIS A 266 -10.48 -2.67 3.89
N ARG A 267 -10.73 -1.42 3.51
CA ARG A 267 -12.06 -0.80 3.50
C ARG A 267 -12.32 -0.04 2.19
N TYR A 268 -13.56 0.36 2.00
CA TYR A 268 -13.96 1.31 0.96
C TYR A 268 -14.38 2.62 1.60
N TYR A 269 -13.84 3.70 1.12
CA TYR A 269 -14.07 5.05 1.58
C TYR A 269 -15.09 5.75 0.67
N ASP A 270 -16.09 6.40 1.27
CA ASP A 270 -17.04 7.29 0.58
C ASP A 270 -16.59 8.74 0.79
N PRO A 271 -15.98 9.38 -0.22
CA PRO A 271 -15.46 10.74 -0.08
C PRO A 271 -16.57 11.77 0.10
N LEU A 272 -17.77 11.53 -0.40
CA LEU A 272 -18.91 12.43 -0.22
C LEU A 272 -19.41 12.46 1.22
N GLN A 273 -19.20 11.39 1.97
CA GLN A 273 -19.57 11.29 3.38
C GLN A 273 -18.38 11.44 4.33
N GLY A 274 -17.15 11.47 3.81
CA GLY A 274 -15.93 11.55 4.59
C GLY A 274 -15.71 10.36 5.53
N ARG A 275 -16.20 9.15 5.15
CA ARG A 275 -16.14 7.96 6.01
C ARG A 275 -16.08 6.65 5.23
N TYR A 276 -15.73 5.59 5.94
CA TYR A 276 -15.80 4.23 5.41
C TYR A 276 -17.24 3.67 5.35
N ILE A 277 -17.50 2.78 4.39
CA ILE A 277 -18.83 2.16 4.21
C ILE A 277 -19.00 0.86 5.01
N THR A 278 -17.93 0.37 5.63
CA THR A 278 -17.92 -0.81 6.51
C THR A 278 -17.31 -0.46 7.84
N GLN A 279 -17.66 -1.24 8.85
CA GLN A 279 -17.01 -1.13 10.17
C GLN A 279 -15.51 -1.43 10.04
N ASP A 280 -14.74 -0.84 10.95
CA ASP A 280 -13.33 -1.11 11.07
C ASP A 280 -13.10 -2.60 11.37
N PRO A 281 -12.25 -3.31 10.61
CA PRO A 281 -11.92 -4.71 10.87
C PRO A 281 -11.31 -4.94 12.25
N ILE A 282 -10.68 -3.91 12.83
CA ILE A 282 -10.06 -3.96 14.17
C ILE A 282 -11.01 -3.50 15.29
N GLY A 283 -12.25 -3.16 14.93
CA GLY A 283 -13.30 -2.79 15.88
C GLY A 283 -12.97 -1.54 16.68
N LEU A 284 -13.27 -1.56 17.99
CA LEU A 284 -13.01 -0.43 18.91
C LEU A 284 -11.53 -0.05 19.04
N LYS A 285 -10.61 -0.89 18.55
CA LYS A 285 -9.19 -0.57 18.52
C LYS A 285 -8.87 0.57 17.56
N GLY A 286 -9.67 0.73 16.47
CA GLY A 286 -9.61 1.86 15.55
C GLY A 286 -10.37 3.11 16.01
N GLY A 287 -10.90 3.12 17.25
CA GLY A 287 -11.65 4.24 17.82
C GLY A 287 -13.12 3.92 18.08
N TRP A 288 -13.83 4.90 18.68
CA TRP A 288 -15.25 4.76 19.03
C TRP A 288 -16.20 4.80 17.82
N ASN A 289 -15.75 5.45 16.72
CA ASN A 289 -16.51 5.50 15.50
C ASN A 289 -15.91 4.51 14.47
N PHE A 290 -16.51 3.35 14.34
CA PHE A 290 -16.09 2.27 13.45
C PHE A 290 -16.01 2.63 11.96
N TYR A 291 -16.56 3.77 11.55
CA TYR A 291 -16.59 4.21 10.14
C TYR A 291 -15.68 5.41 9.91
N GLN A 292 -14.92 5.82 10.91
CA GLN A 292 -14.14 7.04 10.87
C GLN A 292 -12.99 6.93 9.86
N TYR A 293 -12.83 7.95 9.04
CA TYR A 293 -11.58 8.38 8.43
C TYR A 293 -10.96 9.43 9.37
N PRO A 294 -9.64 9.67 9.40
CA PRO A 294 -9.04 10.64 10.32
C PRO A 294 -9.79 11.98 10.36
N LEU A 295 -10.08 12.47 11.56
CA LEU A 295 -10.90 13.68 11.79
C LEU A 295 -10.29 14.95 11.19
N ASN A 296 -8.98 14.95 10.99
CA ASN A 296 -8.30 16.04 10.30
C ASN A 296 -7.61 15.48 9.04
N PRO A 297 -8.31 15.36 7.92
CA PRO A 297 -7.79 14.80 6.68
C PRO A 297 -6.73 15.69 6.00
N ILE A 298 -6.51 16.91 6.49
CA ILE A 298 -5.43 17.80 6.01
C ILE A 298 -4.08 17.36 6.58
N SER A 299 -4.04 16.88 7.81
CA SER A 299 -2.79 16.51 8.49
C SER A 299 -2.63 14.99 8.69
N ASN A 300 -3.72 14.25 8.65
CA ASN A 300 -3.75 12.81 8.94
C ASN A 300 -4.33 12.04 7.76
N ILE A 301 -3.70 10.90 7.47
CA ILE A 301 -4.08 9.99 6.39
C ILE A 301 -4.19 8.57 6.94
N ASP A 302 -4.97 7.72 6.28
CA ASP A 302 -5.13 6.30 6.61
C ASP A 302 -4.90 5.43 5.36
N PRO A 303 -3.65 5.12 4.96
CA PRO A 303 -3.37 4.40 3.72
C PRO A 303 -3.81 2.95 3.70
N LEU A 304 -4.02 2.32 4.87
CA LEU A 304 -4.41 0.92 4.96
C LEU A 304 -5.85 0.71 5.45
N GLY A 305 -6.48 1.75 5.98
CA GLY A 305 -7.74 1.62 6.70
C GLY A 305 -7.56 0.97 8.08
N LEU A 306 -6.40 1.19 8.73
CA LEU A 306 -6.01 0.69 10.06
C LEU A 306 -5.09 1.73 10.71
N GLU A 307 -4.97 1.78 12.05
CA GLU A 307 -4.25 2.86 12.75
C GLU A 307 -3.21 2.32 13.75
N THR A 308 -2.10 3.06 13.97
CA THR A 308 -1.13 2.79 15.05
C THR A 308 -1.62 3.42 16.34
N LEU A 309 -1.68 2.63 17.40
CA LEU A 309 -2.25 3.03 18.67
C LEU A 309 -1.18 3.17 19.75
N LYS A 310 -1.32 4.22 20.57
CA LYS A 310 -0.64 4.37 21.85
C LYS A 310 -1.62 4.09 22.96
N CYS A 311 -1.39 3.01 23.71
CA CYS A 311 -2.33 2.48 24.68
C CYS A 311 -1.82 2.64 26.10
N ILE A 312 -2.75 2.75 27.04
CA ILE A 312 -2.50 2.80 28.48
C ILE A 312 -3.30 1.73 29.19
N LYS A 313 -2.75 1.19 30.25
CA LYS A 313 -3.43 0.27 31.19
C LYS A 313 -3.09 0.61 32.62
N PRO A 314 -3.87 0.14 33.62
CA PRO A 314 -3.54 0.35 35.02
C PRO A 314 -2.16 -0.16 35.38
N LEU A 315 -1.43 0.58 36.21
CA LEU A 315 -0.17 0.15 36.78
C LEU A 315 -0.50 -0.69 38.02
N HIS A 316 -0.41 -2.00 37.91
CA HIS A 316 -0.75 -2.92 39.01
C HIS A 316 0.05 -2.69 40.29
N SER A 317 1.29 -2.24 40.17
CA SER A 317 2.18 -1.97 41.32
C SER A 317 1.76 -0.77 42.17
N MET A 318 0.95 0.14 41.63
CA MET A 318 0.57 1.38 42.32
C MET A 318 -0.97 1.57 42.48
N GLY A 319 -1.76 0.54 42.14
CA GLY A 319 -3.22 0.65 42.22
C GLY A 319 -3.86 1.61 41.20
N GLY A 320 -3.16 1.85 40.10
CA GLY A 320 -3.62 2.73 39.02
C GLY A 320 -4.93 2.28 38.39
N THR A 321 -5.80 3.24 38.06
CA THR A 321 -7.13 3.00 37.49
C THR A 321 -7.09 2.73 35.97
N GLY A 322 -5.95 2.92 35.31
CA GLY A 322 -5.84 2.87 33.84
C GLY A 322 -6.37 4.11 33.13
N GLU A 323 -6.83 5.09 33.90
CA GLU A 323 -7.22 6.37 33.35
C GLU A 323 -6.03 7.33 33.29
N ARG A 324 -5.97 8.10 32.20
CA ARG A 324 -4.99 9.16 32.05
C ARG A 324 -5.30 10.29 33.03
N SER A 325 -4.47 10.50 34.04
CA SER A 325 -4.69 11.51 35.09
C SER A 325 -4.23 12.93 34.71
N GLY A 326 -4.03 13.20 33.41
CA GLY A 326 -3.61 14.51 32.90
C GLY A 326 -2.92 14.44 31.53
N PRO A 327 -2.39 15.56 31.01
CA PRO A 327 -1.56 15.54 29.82
C PRO A 327 -0.34 14.64 30.01
N ASP A 328 0.28 14.17 28.93
CA ASP A 328 1.56 13.44 28.96
C ASP A 328 2.62 14.33 29.63
N ILE A 329 2.68 14.24 30.95
CA ILE A 329 3.72 14.85 31.73
C ILE A 329 4.85 13.84 31.76
N TRP A 330 6.03 14.28 31.36
CA TRP A 330 7.25 13.50 31.44
C TRP A 330 7.38 12.89 32.84
N GLY A 331 7.43 11.56 32.92
CA GLY A 331 7.57 10.85 34.19
C GLY A 331 6.26 10.62 34.99
N ASN A 332 5.09 10.65 34.37
CA ASN A 332 3.85 10.27 35.06
C ASN A 332 3.84 8.75 35.38
N PRO A 333 4.02 8.31 36.65
CA PRO A 333 4.15 6.90 37.00
C PRO A 333 2.82 6.15 37.18
N PHE A 334 1.68 6.82 36.94
CA PHE A 334 0.37 6.28 37.33
C PHE A 334 -0.27 5.34 36.32
N TYR A 335 0.31 5.14 35.14
CA TYR A 335 -0.18 4.19 34.15
C TYR A 335 0.96 3.57 33.34
N HIS A 336 0.74 2.36 32.85
CA HIS A 336 1.65 1.70 31.91
C HIS A 336 1.28 2.12 30.50
N GLN A 337 2.27 2.60 29.72
CA GLN A 337 2.11 3.00 28.35
C GLN A 337 2.81 2.00 27.42
N TYR A 338 2.13 1.62 26.34
CA TYR A 338 2.65 0.72 25.33
C TYR A 338 2.16 1.13 23.93
N LEU A 339 2.84 0.64 22.91
CA LEU A 339 2.52 0.91 21.51
C LEU A 339 1.94 -0.34 20.88
N CYS A 340 0.92 -0.16 20.03
CA CYS A 340 0.32 -1.22 19.24
C CYS A 340 0.39 -0.85 17.76
N VAL A 341 0.83 -1.78 16.93
CA VAL A 341 0.88 -1.64 15.48
C VAL A 341 0.09 -2.77 14.82
N PRO A 342 -0.58 -2.53 13.70
CA PRO A 342 -1.34 -3.55 12.97
C PRO A 342 -0.46 -4.73 12.61
N ASP A 343 -0.95 -5.95 12.76
CA ASP A 343 -0.24 -7.18 12.40
C ASP A 343 -0.47 -7.61 10.94
N GLY A 344 -1.37 -6.90 10.23
CA GLY A 344 -1.76 -7.19 8.86
C GLY A 344 -2.79 -8.33 8.74
N LYS A 345 -3.27 -8.89 9.87
CA LYS A 345 -4.27 -9.96 9.92
C LYS A 345 -5.58 -9.54 10.59
N GLY A 346 -5.73 -8.24 10.85
CA GLY A 346 -6.88 -7.66 11.53
C GLY A 346 -6.74 -7.62 13.05
N ASP A 347 -5.52 -7.82 13.58
CA ASP A 347 -5.19 -7.67 15.00
C ASP A 347 -3.94 -6.79 15.17
N TYR A 348 -3.50 -6.57 16.40
CA TYR A 348 -2.34 -5.77 16.72
C TYR A 348 -1.22 -6.58 17.37
N THR A 349 0.00 -6.21 17.06
CA THR A 349 1.17 -6.58 17.85
C THR A 349 1.50 -5.41 18.76
N CYS A 350 1.46 -5.63 20.07
CA CYS A 350 1.71 -4.59 21.06
C CYS A 350 2.96 -4.88 21.88
N GLY A 351 3.69 -3.84 22.22
CA GLY A 351 4.88 -3.94 23.03
C GLY A 351 5.17 -2.67 23.83
N GLY A 352 5.72 -2.87 25.00
CA GLY A 352 6.14 -1.82 25.93
C GLY A 352 7.39 -2.19 26.68
N GLN A 353 7.70 -1.42 27.70
CA GLN A 353 8.78 -1.68 28.64
C GLN A 353 8.22 -1.85 30.05
N ASP A 354 8.66 -2.90 30.72
CA ASP A 354 8.31 -3.19 32.09
C ASP A 354 9.55 -3.51 32.92
N GLN A 355 9.38 -3.64 34.23
CA GLN A 355 10.45 -4.07 35.13
C GLN A 355 10.55 -5.61 35.12
N ARG A 356 11.75 -6.14 35.29
CA ARG A 356 12.01 -7.57 35.42
C ARG A 356 11.68 -7.99 36.88
N GLY A 357 10.58 -8.70 37.06
CA GLY A 357 10.11 -9.23 38.34
C GLY A 357 8.60 -9.44 38.30
N GLU A 358 8.12 -10.58 38.85
CA GLU A 358 6.68 -10.92 38.90
C GLU A 358 6.05 -10.59 40.27
N SER A 359 6.84 -10.14 41.24
CA SER A 359 6.39 -9.89 42.61
C SER A 359 5.86 -8.48 42.79
N LYS A 360 4.69 -8.36 43.37
CA LYS A 360 4.14 -7.11 43.88
C LYS A 360 5.16 -6.48 44.84
N GLY A 361 5.75 -5.35 44.45
CA GLY A 361 6.65 -4.61 45.31
C GLY A 361 8.14 -4.57 44.90
N ASP A 362 8.49 -5.08 43.70
CA ASP A 362 9.84 -4.88 43.15
C ASP A 362 10.09 -3.40 42.92
N GLY A 363 11.23 -2.95 43.37
CA GLY A 363 11.60 -1.56 43.60
C GLY A 363 11.39 -0.61 42.41
N LEU A 364 11.60 0.69 42.70
CA LEU A 364 11.40 1.79 41.76
C LEU A 364 12.34 1.75 40.52
N TRP A 365 13.32 0.86 40.49
CA TRP A 365 14.26 0.66 39.37
C TRP A 365 14.86 -0.76 39.33
N GLY A 366 15.24 -1.18 38.13
CA GLY A 366 15.82 -2.50 37.92
C GLY A 366 16.14 -2.80 36.43
N PRO A 367 16.47 -4.05 36.11
CA PRO A 367 16.62 -4.47 34.71
C PRO A 367 15.32 -4.30 33.97
N GLY A 368 15.35 -3.72 32.75
CA GLY A 368 14.19 -3.61 31.88
C GLY A 368 13.77 -4.97 31.28
N LYS A 369 12.48 -5.16 31.07
CA LYS A 369 11.85 -6.32 30.42
C LYS A 369 10.95 -5.84 29.29
N ALA A 370 10.94 -6.56 28.17
CA ALA A 370 9.93 -6.35 27.15
C ALA A 370 8.58 -6.83 27.66
N SER A 371 7.57 -5.97 27.68
CA SER A 371 6.19 -6.40 27.88
C SER A 371 5.58 -6.84 26.54
N ASN A 372 4.83 -7.93 26.57
CA ASN A 372 4.00 -8.37 25.44
C ASN A 372 2.56 -8.02 25.76
N ASP A 373 2.14 -6.84 25.31
CA ASP A 373 0.82 -6.29 25.61
C ASP A 373 -0.24 -6.66 24.56
N THR A 374 0.08 -7.55 23.63
CA THR A 374 -0.81 -7.96 22.52
C THR A 374 -2.18 -8.46 22.99
N LYS A 375 -2.24 -9.18 24.12
CA LYS A 375 -3.51 -9.69 24.68
C LYS A 375 -4.30 -8.61 25.44
N GLU A 376 -3.70 -7.49 25.73
CA GLU A 376 -4.27 -6.42 26.56
C GLU A 376 -4.58 -5.16 25.74
N ALA A 377 -4.54 -5.24 24.41
CA ALA A 377 -4.83 -4.12 23.50
C ALA A 377 -6.25 -3.54 23.64
N ALA A 378 -7.09 -4.10 24.51
CA ALA A 378 -8.41 -3.55 24.89
C ALA A 378 -8.35 -2.40 25.89
N GLY A 379 -7.16 -1.93 26.29
CA GLY A 379 -6.97 -0.73 27.12
C GLY A 379 -7.42 0.54 26.40
N ARG A 380 -7.39 1.66 27.13
CA ARG A 380 -7.63 2.98 26.52
C ARG A 380 -6.47 3.34 25.61
N CYS A 381 -6.74 3.57 24.32
CA CYS A 381 -5.76 3.84 23.31
C CYS A 381 -6.00 5.19 22.62
N ASP A 382 -4.93 5.94 22.39
CA ASP A 382 -4.92 7.14 21.58
C ASP A 382 -4.14 6.86 20.28
N LEU A 383 -4.66 7.35 19.18
CA LEU A 383 -3.96 7.31 17.90
C LEU A 383 -2.73 8.22 17.94
N VAL A 384 -1.56 7.71 17.56
CA VAL A 384 -0.30 8.49 17.60
C VAL A 384 0.44 8.51 16.26
N GLU A 385 0.12 7.60 15.37
CA GLU A 385 0.66 7.54 14.01
C GLU A 385 -0.37 6.88 13.12
N THR A 386 -0.64 7.48 11.98
CA THR A 386 -1.47 6.89 10.94
C THR A 386 -0.58 6.23 9.92
N ASP A 387 -0.75 4.94 9.72
CA ASP A 387 -0.35 4.10 8.58
C ASP A 387 1.01 4.42 7.92
N ASN A 388 2.02 4.46 8.72
CA ASN A 388 3.39 4.49 8.23
C ASN A 388 3.99 3.10 8.36
N SER A 389 3.90 2.29 7.30
CA SER A 389 4.42 0.92 7.30
C SER A 389 5.91 0.84 7.66
N CYS A 390 6.68 1.90 7.37
CA CYS A 390 8.07 2.02 7.82
C CYS A 390 8.13 2.17 9.35
N VAL A 391 7.31 3.07 9.92
CA VAL A 391 7.25 3.28 11.38
C VAL A 391 6.77 2.02 12.08
N GLU A 392 5.72 1.37 11.57
CA GLU A 392 5.19 0.12 12.13
C GLU A 392 6.21 -1.02 12.11
N ASN A 393 6.90 -1.23 10.98
CA ASN A 393 7.95 -2.25 10.88
C ASN A 393 9.14 -1.92 11.78
N CYS A 394 9.49 -0.65 11.90
CA CYS A 394 10.49 -0.18 12.84
C CYS A 394 10.06 -0.49 14.29
N LEU A 395 8.81 -0.20 14.67
CA LEU A 395 8.27 -0.47 16.00
C LEU A 395 8.19 -1.98 16.28
N LYS A 396 7.78 -2.81 15.32
CA LYS A 396 7.82 -4.29 15.42
C LYS A 396 9.26 -4.78 15.69
N GLY A 397 10.26 -4.12 15.11
CA GLY A 397 11.69 -4.33 15.42
C GLY A 397 12.01 -3.91 16.86
N LYS A 398 11.56 -2.73 17.27
CA LYS A 398 11.75 -2.21 18.63
C LYS A 398 11.12 -3.11 19.70
N PHE A 399 10.00 -3.75 19.44
CA PHE A 399 9.38 -4.70 20.38
C PHE A 399 10.26 -5.93 20.69
N LYS A 400 11.16 -6.28 19.80
CA LYS A 400 12.11 -7.41 19.95
C LYS A 400 13.49 -7.01 20.54
N GLU A 401 13.79 -5.72 20.63
CA GLU A 401 15.06 -5.24 21.15
C GLU A 401 15.20 -5.48 22.66
N VAL A 402 16.45 -5.63 23.10
CA VAL A 402 16.78 -5.66 24.53
C VAL A 402 16.41 -4.32 25.18
N ARG A 403 15.70 -4.37 26.30
CA ARG A 403 15.22 -3.17 26.99
C ARG A 403 16.32 -2.51 27.81
N PRO A 404 16.36 -1.16 27.84
CA PRO A 404 17.20 -0.42 28.79
C PRO A 404 16.77 -0.71 30.23
N ARG A 405 17.59 -0.28 31.20
CA ARG A 405 17.21 -0.39 32.61
C ARG A 405 15.93 0.39 32.90
N TYR A 406 15.07 -0.19 33.71
CA TYR A 406 13.80 0.40 34.08
C TYR A 406 13.95 1.32 35.31
N SER A 407 13.30 2.49 35.28
CA SER A 407 13.09 3.36 36.42
C SER A 407 11.69 3.95 36.36
N VAL A 408 10.98 3.96 37.48
CA VAL A 408 9.67 4.63 37.59
C VAL A 408 9.84 6.16 37.55
N LEU A 409 10.97 6.66 38.06
CA LEU A 409 11.30 8.08 38.02
C LEU A 409 12.14 8.42 36.78
N PRO A 410 11.90 9.61 36.19
CA PRO A 410 12.67 10.07 35.05
C PRO A 410 14.18 10.24 35.39
N ASP A 411 15.04 10.10 34.40
CA ASP A 411 16.49 10.21 34.49
C ASP A 411 17.02 11.54 35.09
N ILE A 412 16.19 12.62 35.05
CA ILE A 412 16.60 13.91 35.64
C ILE A 412 16.83 13.85 37.17
N PHE A 413 16.25 12.86 37.83
CA PHE A 413 16.43 12.67 39.29
C PHE A 413 17.63 11.76 39.61
N THR A 414 18.32 11.25 38.62
CA THR A 414 19.57 10.53 38.82
C THR A 414 20.75 11.52 38.71
N PRO A 415 21.80 11.40 39.57
CA PRO A 415 22.92 12.36 39.60
C PRO A 415 23.71 12.45 38.31
N ILE A 416 23.50 11.52 37.36
CA ILE A 416 24.16 11.43 36.06
C ILE A 416 23.07 11.17 35.03
N ASN A 417 22.68 12.20 34.30
CA ASN A 417 21.70 12.13 33.24
C ASN A 417 22.27 11.48 31.97
N LEU A 418 22.49 10.16 32.00
CA LEU A 418 23.10 9.39 30.90
C LEU A 418 22.10 8.63 30.01
N GLY A 419 20.78 8.82 30.19
CA GLY A 419 19.77 8.08 29.44
C GLY A 419 19.78 6.56 29.66
N LEU A 420 20.33 6.11 30.77
CA LEU A 420 20.54 4.69 31.10
C LEU A 420 19.29 4.03 31.66
N PHE A 421 18.33 4.81 32.15
CA PHE A 421 17.09 4.34 32.74
C PHE A 421 15.90 4.93 32.02
N LYS A 422 14.91 4.12 31.73
CA LYS A 422 13.66 4.54 31.07
C LYS A 422 12.47 3.88 31.71
N ASN A 423 11.40 4.63 31.93
CA ASN A 423 10.11 4.06 32.26
C ASN A 423 9.34 3.59 31.00
N CYS A 424 8.14 3.04 31.17
CA CYS A 424 7.32 2.58 30.05
C CYS A 424 6.90 3.73 29.11
N GLN A 425 6.70 4.92 29.64
CA GLN A 425 6.32 6.11 28.85
C GLN A 425 7.50 6.65 28.05
N ASP A 426 8.67 6.80 28.68
CA ASP A 426 9.91 7.23 28.03
C ASP A 426 10.27 6.28 26.90
N TRP A 427 10.22 4.97 27.15
CA TRP A 427 10.54 3.97 26.14
C TRP A 427 9.57 4.00 24.96
N SER A 428 8.25 4.12 25.25
CA SER A 428 7.23 4.16 24.19
C SER A 428 7.36 5.43 23.34
N ASN A 429 7.52 6.60 23.98
CA ASN A 429 7.68 7.87 23.28
C ASN A 429 8.98 7.89 22.44
N ASP A 430 10.12 7.48 23.02
CA ASP A 430 11.40 7.44 22.32
C ASP A 430 11.40 6.45 21.16
N SER A 431 10.76 5.29 21.33
CA SER A 431 10.64 4.29 20.27
C SER A 431 9.84 4.82 19.10
N LEU A 432 8.70 5.47 19.37
CA LEU A 432 7.85 6.11 18.36
C LEU A 432 8.62 7.22 17.64
N GLU A 433 9.22 8.17 18.36
CA GLU A 433 9.95 9.28 17.77
C GLU A 433 11.19 8.80 16.99
N THR A 434 11.91 7.80 17.50
CA THR A 434 13.05 7.20 16.78
C THR A 434 12.60 6.59 15.45
N CYS A 435 11.48 5.87 15.44
CA CYS A 435 10.94 5.28 14.24
C CYS A 435 10.41 6.33 13.26
N LYS A 436 9.74 7.37 13.73
CA LYS A 436 9.32 8.52 12.92
C LYS A 436 10.51 9.20 12.26
N MET A 437 11.56 9.52 13.02
CA MET A 437 12.78 10.13 12.48
C MET A 437 13.50 9.24 11.46
N LYS A 438 13.56 7.93 11.71
CA LYS A 438 14.17 6.96 10.79
C LYS A 438 13.42 6.90 9.46
N CYS A 439 12.11 7.02 9.50
CA CYS A 439 11.23 6.85 8.34
C CYS A 439 10.97 8.16 7.59
N SER A 440 11.20 9.33 8.20
CA SER A 440 11.04 10.64 7.55
C SER A 440 12.18 11.02 6.59
N GLY A 441 13.20 10.17 6.44
CA GLY A 441 14.36 10.45 5.56
C GLY A 441 15.29 11.57 6.05
N ASN A 442 14.99 12.22 7.18
CA ASN A 442 15.80 13.30 7.74
C ASN A 442 16.98 12.73 8.57
N ASN A 443 18.01 12.24 7.87
CA ASN A 443 19.28 11.86 8.50
C ASN A 443 20.08 13.06 9.04
N ILE A 444 19.67 14.28 8.80
CA ILE A 444 20.37 15.52 9.22
C ILE A 444 20.25 15.71 10.75
N GLY A 445 19.11 15.35 11.36
CA GLY A 445 18.92 15.48 12.81
C GLY A 445 19.81 14.57 13.67
N ARG A 446 20.25 13.45 13.12
CA ARG A 446 21.14 12.50 13.83
C ARG A 446 22.57 13.02 13.90
N PHE A 447 23.01 13.76 12.88
CA PHE A 447 24.35 14.38 12.83
C PHE A 447 24.46 15.53 13.84
N ILE A 448 23.41 16.34 13.98
CA ILE A 448 23.40 17.48 14.90
C ILE A 448 23.37 17.03 16.37
N ARG A 449 22.58 16.01 16.72
CA ARG A 449 22.57 15.48 18.09
C ARG A 449 23.88 14.79 18.48
N PHE A 450 24.52 14.06 17.56
CA PHE A 450 25.81 13.41 17.81
C PHE A 450 26.98 14.42 18.02
N VAL A 451 26.90 15.55 17.33
CA VAL A 451 27.92 16.63 17.45
C VAL A 451 27.73 17.48 18.72
N PHE A 452 26.47 17.64 19.20
CA PHE A 452 26.21 18.47 20.39
C PHE A 452 26.13 17.72 21.72
N THR A 453 25.99 16.39 21.72
CA THR A 453 26.03 15.58 22.97
C THR A 453 27.32 14.81 23.16
N GLY A 454 28.26 14.88 22.22
CA GLY A 454 29.56 14.22 22.29
C GLY A 454 30.73 15.13 22.69
N VAL A 455 30.46 16.39 23.08
CA VAL A 455 31.48 17.33 23.56
C VAL A 455 30.92 18.03 24.81
N MET A 456 31.05 17.34 25.92
CA MET A 456 31.41 17.87 27.27
C MET A 456 31.70 16.69 28.20
#